data_a3de0338e6eff965b9ae860da0b1abb1
#
_entry.id   a3de0338e6eff965b9ae860da0b1abb1
#
_cell.length_a   1.000
_cell.length_b   1.000
_cell.length_c   1.000
_cell.angle_alpha   90.00
_cell.angle_beta   90.00
_cell.angle_gamma   90.00
#
_symmetry.space_group_name_H-M   'P 1'
#
loop_
_entity.id
_entity.type
_entity.pdbx_description
1 polymer ?
#
loop_
_entity_poly.entity_id
_entity_poly.type
_entity_poly.pdbx_seq_one_letter_code
_entity_poly.pdbx_strand_id
1 'polypeptide(L)'
;MRAGLLNLCELWIPVLVCLIALSGSPAASADPSALFAAGDAALSQGRYADARREFSRIISAPAQTSAKFEALLRMGLSFPAEDEVPKARAQFEQALKVEGISGEQIARAEVKIGETHVREMNYDVANALLEKILNSDAASLESKIEARLLIGKIFSNYGSVAAWTKVRDACAGVIALDSAPETARLAAHSAIIPALIALREFREARISLEFLSGSSGIPIGERVNFQIELARTLWLERLLPEARSELAKAALMVAEAELSGDRLNAAEAEIQLLLGLTFYDEKDFERAKIELTKVLSLPGQNHMQKFWREAHLRLRLRNLIAPNEKELKVFFIGSSHTLLGNVPLLVEQLAASAPAGTPRIISGDHARMGTGMRAFWSQGDAPDTPRGKIAAEPWDVVVVETFYRMSREDLAEFGDAYAALARSHGAKLVIYESPASKALPYPDGFSLFHASNIWLGKRLGTAVAPSVHAWLKFFGASPTEERFRELYRDGIHATAKGAYLTACCLYAALTELSPEGLWHPPEMRVEDALLLQQIAWLAFSETQQAILATVRVP
;
A
#
# COMPACT_ATOMS: atom_id res chain seq x y z
N MET A 1 3.58 -2.15 6.63
CA MET A 1 2.50 -1.46 7.35
C MET A 1 1.25 -1.14 6.51
N ARG A 2 1.01 -1.75 5.35
CA ARG A 2 -0.20 -1.51 4.53
C ARG A 2 -1.21 -2.66 4.49
N ALA A 3 -0.98 -3.73 5.20
CA ALA A 3 -1.88 -4.89 5.17
C ALA A 3 -2.96 -4.91 6.27
N GLY A 4 -3.12 -3.85 7.03
CA GLY A 4 -4.10 -3.76 8.11
C GLY A 4 -5.21 -2.71 7.91
N LEU A 5 -5.07 -1.84 6.91
CA LEU A 5 -6.20 -1.02 6.48
C LEU A 5 -7.05 -1.88 5.55
N LEU A 6 -7.88 -2.72 6.15
CA LEU A 6 -8.98 -3.40 5.50
C LEU A 6 -9.72 -2.40 4.62
N ASN A 7 -10.07 -2.86 3.44
CA ASN A 7 -10.98 -2.24 2.48
C ASN A 7 -12.15 -1.46 3.11
N LEU A 8 -11.88 -0.33 3.73
CA LEU A 8 -12.91 0.69 4.03
C LEU A 8 -13.52 1.26 2.75
N CYS A 9 -12.97 0.90 1.59
CA CYS A 9 -13.53 1.29 0.30
C CYS A 9 -14.88 0.63 -0.04
N GLU A 10 -15.24 -0.49 0.59
CA GLU A 10 -16.54 -1.12 0.32
C GLU A 10 -17.71 -0.48 1.08
N LEU A 11 -17.44 0.29 2.14
CA LEU A 11 -18.49 1.00 2.89
C LEU A 11 -19.03 2.28 2.21
N TRP A 12 -18.41 2.72 1.10
CA TRP A 12 -18.79 3.97 0.44
C TRP A 12 -19.97 3.85 -0.54
N ILE A 13 -20.31 2.66 -0.98
CA ILE A 13 -21.37 2.45 -1.97
C ILE A 13 -22.78 2.51 -1.37
N PRO A 14 -23.06 1.98 -0.16
CA PRO A 14 -24.40 2.05 0.41
C PRO A 14 -24.81 3.42 0.95
N VAL A 15 -23.85 4.23 1.44
CA VAL A 15 -24.15 5.51 2.11
C VAL A 15 -24.59 6.59 1.13
N LEU A 16 -24.11 6.56 -0.11
CA LEU A 16 -24.47 7.56 -1.13
C LEU A 16 -25.92 7.40 -1.64
N VAL A 17 -26.49 6.21 -1.53
CA VAL A 17 -27.86 5.91 -1.97
C VAL A 17 -28.92 6.44 -0.98
N CYS A 18 -28.57 6.54 0.31
CA CYS A 18 -29.52 7.02 1.33
C CYS A 18 -29.69 8.54 1.40
N LEU A 19 -28.74 9.35 0.90
CA LEU A 19 -28.81 10.82 0.94
C LEU A 19 -29.75 11.44 -0.14
N ILE A 20 -30.20 10.65 -1.11
CA ILE A 20 -31.06 11.12 -2.21
C ILE A 20 -32.56 11.05 -1.85
N ALA A 21 -32.91 10.42 -0.73
CA ALA A 21 -34.31 10.12 -0.39
C ALA A 21 -35.11 11.23 0.34
N LEU A 22 -34.55 12.41 0.62
CA LEU A 22 -35.17 13.40 1.53
C LEU A 22 -35.45 14.80 0.95
N SER A 23 -35.65 14.96 -0.35
CA SER A 23 -36.22 16.22 -0.85
C SER A 23 -37.43 15.96 -1.75
N GLY A 24 -38.56 15.75 -1.13
CA GLY A 24 -39.84 15.66 -1.83
C GLY A 24 -40.63 16.94 -1.73
N SER A 25 -41.16 17.46 -2.85
CA SER A 25 -42.43 18.21 -2.96
C SER A 25 -42.95 18.25 -4.40
N PRO A 26 -44.24 18.49 -4.59
CA PRO A 26 -45.04 17.57 -5.41
C PRO A 26 -45.62 18.17 -6.69
N ALA A 27 -46.09 17.29 -7.50
CA ALA A 27 -47.27 17.32 -8.36
C ALA A 27 -47.15 17.62 -9.85
N ALA A 28 -47.72 16.69 -10.55
CA ALA A 28 -48.50 16.73 -11.78
C ALA A 28 -47.75 16.48 -13.10
N SER A 29 -47.12 15.45 -13.20
CA SER A 29 -47.38 14.32 -14.10
C SER A 29 -46.93 13.11 -13.31
N ALA A 30 -47.80 12.19 -13.10
CA ALA A 30 -47.56 11.04 -12.18
C ALA A 30 -46.34 10.21 -12.57
N ASP A 31 -45.57 10.65 -13.53
CA ASP A 31 -44.63 9.85 -14.22
C ASP A 31 -43.13 10.00 -13.83
N PRO A 32 -42.48 11.18 -13.74
CA PRO A 32 -41.04 11.20 -13.44
C PRO A 32 -40.71 10.75 -12.02
N SER A 33 -41.53 11.09 -11.01
CA SER A 33 -41.24 10.69 -9.62
C SER A 33 -41.43 9.18 -9.40
N ALA A 34 -42.44 8.57 -10.02
CA ALA A 34 -42.63 7.11 -9.98
C ALA A 34 -41.53 6.37 -10.72
N LEU A 35 -41.06 6.89 -11.85
CA LEU A 35 -39.93 6.32 -12.60
C LEU A 35 -38.61 6.43 -11.85
N PHE A 36 -38.37 7.57 -11.16
CA PHE A 36 -37.21 7.70 -10.28
C PHE A 36 -37.28 6.72 -9.12
N ALA A 37 -38.41 6.59 -8.44
CA ALA A 37 -38.57 5.65 -7.34
C ALA A 37 -38.32 4.18 -7.79
N ALA A 38 -38.85 3.80 -8.97
CA ALA A 38 -38.64 2.48 -9.53
C ALA A 38 -37.17 2.24 -9.94
N GLY A 39 -36.54 3.24 -10.55
CA GLY A 39 -35.13 3.19 -10.93
C GLY A 39 -34.20 3.11 -9.72
N ASP A 40 -34.43 3.92 -8.69
CA ASP A 40 -33.66 3.93 -7.45
C ASP A 40 -33.80 2.61 -6.67
N ALA A 41 -35.02 2.06 -6.61
CA ALA A 41 -35.28 0.75 -6.03
C ALA A 41 -34.55 -0.38 -6.80
N ALA A 42 -34.50 -0.26 -8.12
CA ALA A 42 -33.73 -1.21 -8.93
C ALA A 42 -32.21 -1.09 -8.72
N LEU A 43 -31.68 0.13 -8.59
CA LEU A 43 -30.27 0.37 -8.25
C LEU A 43 -29.89 -0.24 -6.92
N SER A 44 -30.70 0.01 -5.88
CA SER A 44 -30.42 -0.51 -4.52
C SER A 44 -30.46 -2.05 -4.44
N GLN A 45 -31.15 -2.70 -5.37
CA GLN A 45 -31.22 -4.16 -5.51
C GLN A 45 -30.19 -4.74 -6.49
N GLY A 46 -29.27 -3.93 -7.03
CA GLY A 46 -28.30 -4.37 -8.04
C GLY A 46 -28.90 -4.70 -9.41
N ARG A 47 -30.18 -4.36 -9.65
CA ARG A 47 -30.87 -4.59 -10.93
C ARG A 47 -30.61 -3.44 -11.91
N TYR A 48 -29.33 -3.28 -12.27
CA TYR A 48 -28.84 -2.12 -13.04
C TYR A 48 -29.51 -1.94 -14.41
N ALA A 49 -29.80 -3.04 -15.11
CA ALA A 49 -30.50 -2.97 -16.40
C ALA A 49 -31.93 -2.42 -16.27
N ASP A 50 -32.62 -2.78 -15.20
CA ASP A 50 -33.96 -2.27 -14.92
C ASP A 50 -33.91 -0.79 -14.57
N ALA A 51 -32.97 -0.39 -13.72
CA ALA A 51 -32.74 1.01 -13.39
C ALA A 51 -32.49 1.86 -14.64
N ARG A 52 -31.61 1.41 -15.54
CA ARG A 52 -31.33 2.11 -16.82
C ARG A 52 -32.58 2.25 -17.68
N ARG A 53 -33.46 1.26 -17.71
CA ARG A 53 -34.70 1.31 -18.47
C ARG A 53 -35.63 2.42 -17.94
N GLU A 54 -35.79 2.52 -16.62
CA GLU A 54 -36.66 3.55 -16.02
C GLU A 54 -36.06 4.95 -16.21
N PHE A 55 -34.77 5.16 -16.02
CA PHE A 55 -34.16 6.46 -16.27
C PHE A 55 -34.17 6.86 -17.74
N SER A 56 -34.03 5.92 -18.69
CA SER A 56 -34.15 6.18 -20.12
C SER A 56 -35.53 6.73 -20.51
N ARG A 57 -36.60 6.28 -19.84
CA ARG A 57 -37.95 6.77 -20.05
C ARG A 57 -38.08 8.25 -19.67
N ILE A 58 -37.43 8.66 -18.57
CA ILE A 58 -37.38 10.08 -18.14
C ILE A 58 -36.59 10.92 -19.15
N ILE A 59 -35.44 10.45 -19.59
CA ILE A 59 -34.55 11.15 -20.52
C ILE A 59 -35.24 11.37 -21.88
N SER A 60 -36.01 10.38 -22.35
CA SER A 60 -36.72 10.42 -23.63
C SER A 60 -38.04 11.20 -23.62
N ALA A 61 -38.59 11.43 -22.43
CA ALA A 61 -39.84 12.18 -22.30
C ALA A 61 -39.61 13.69 -22.46
N PRO A 62 -40.67 14.50 -22.75
CA PRO A 62 -40.62 15.95 -22.66
C PRO A 62 -40.57 16.38 -21.19
N ALA A 63 -39.47 16.02 -20.51
CA ALA A 63 -39.28 16.28 -19.09
C ALA A 63 -38.57 17.62 -18.85
N GLN A 64 -38.75 18.18 -17.65
CA GLN A 64 -38.07 19.40 -17.22
C GLN A 64 -36.55 19.19 -17.22
N THR A 65 -35.77 20.26 -17.46
CA THR A 65 -34.31 20.28 -17.43
C THR A 65 -33.72 19.53 -16.22
N SER A 66 -34.22 19.85 -15.02
CA SER A 66 -33.75 19.22 -13.78
C SER A 66 -34.01 17.72 -13.75
N ALA A 67 -35.13 17.23 -14.23
CA ALA A 67 -35.45 15.81 -14.27
C ALA A 67 -34.54 15.05 -15.27
N LYS A 68 -34.27 15.64 -16.44
CA LYS A 68 -33.32 15.05 -17.40
C LYS A 68 -31.91 14.97 -16.84
N PHE A 69 -31.45 16.03 -16.20
CA PHE A 69 -30.15 16.07 -15.54
C PHE A 69 -30.04 14.96 -14.47
N GLU A 70 -30.99 14.88 -13.55
CA GLU A 70 -30.99 13.87 -12.49
C GLU A 70 -31.07 12.44 -13.03
N ALA A 71 -31.85 12.22 -14.09
CA ALA A 71 -31.94 10.90 -14.71
C ALA A 71 -30.62 10.48 -15.36
N LEU A 72 -29.88 11.40 -15.99
CA LEU A 72 -28.56 11.12 -16.55
C LEU A 72 -27.52 10.82 -15.48
N LEU A 73 -27.53 11.56 -14.35
CA LEU A 73 -26.65 11.25 -13.22
C LEU A 73 -26.90 9.84 -12.67
N ARG A 74 -28.17 9.48 -12.41
CA ARG A 74 -28.53 8.15 -11.93
C ARG A 74 -28.28 7.05 -12.95
N MET A 75 -28.44 7.35 -14.23
CA MET A 75 -28.03 6.46 -15.32
C MET A 75 -26.52 6.14 -15.24
N GLY A 76 -25.67 7.15 -15.02
CA GLY A 76 -24.24 6.95 -14.82
C GLY A 76 -23.93 6.03 -13.64
N LEU A 77 -24.64 6.20 -12.51
CA LEU A 77 -24.47 5.34 -11.32
C LEU A 77 -24.88 3.88 -11.55
N SER A 78 -25.63 3.59 -12.61
CA SER A 78 -26.03 2.23 -12.98
C SER A 78 -24.97 1.40 -13.68
N PHE A 79 -23.74 1.93 -13.84
CA PHE A 79 -22.58 1.24 -14.42
C PHE A 79 -21.49 1.01 -13.35
N PRO A 80 -21.66 0.02 -12.44
CA PRO A 80 -20.78 -0.15 -11.30
C PRO A 80 -19.48 -0.89 -11.63
N ALA A 81 -19.44 -1.70 -12.71
CA ALA A 81 -18.27 -2.52 -13.06
C ALA A 81 -17.11 -1.65 -13.59
N GLU A 82 -15.86 -2.12 -13.41
CA GLU A 82 -14.67 -1.38 -13.84
C GLU A 82 -14.61 -1.19 -15.36
N ASP A 83 -15.01 -2.19 -16.12
CA ASP A 83 -15.07 -2.15 -17.59
C ASP A 83 -16.21 -1.26 -18.11
N GLU A 84 -17.13 -0.82 -17.27
CA GLU A 84 -18.23 0.07 -17.61
C GLU A 84 -17.99 1.55 -17.26
N VAL A 85 -16.83 1.88 -16.66
CA VAL A 85 -16.49 3.26 -16.26
C VAL A 85 -16.62 4.28 -17.41
N PRO A 86 -16.19 3.98 -18.65
CA PRO A 86 -16.40 4.90 -19.77
C PRO A 86 -17.87 5.14 -20.09
N LYS A 87 -18.74 4.14 -19.89
CA LYS A 87 -20.19 4.29 -20.08
C LYS A 87 -20.80 5.20 -19.00
N ALA A 88 -20.40 5.03 -17.74
CA ALA A 88 -20.78 5.91 -16.65
C ALA A 88 -20.41 7.36 -16.95
N ARG A 89 -19.16 7.59 -17.33
CA ARG A 89 -18.64 8.92 -17.70
C ARG A 89 -19.43 9.56 -18.83
N ALA A 90 -19.72 8.81 -19.88
CA ALA A 90 -20.50 9.30 -21.00
C ALA A 90 -21.89 9.82 -20.57
N GLN A 91 -22.53 9.21 -19.56
CA GLN A 91 -23.81 9.71 -19.02
C GLN A 91 -23.63 11.02 -18.24
N PHE A 92 -22.57 11.13 -17.43
CA PHE A 92 -22.26 12.37 -16.71
C PHE A 92 -21.90 13.52 -17.66
N GLU A 93 -21.16 13.23 -18.72
CA GLU A 93 -20.86 14.20 -19.79
C GLU A 93 -22.11 14.62 -20.57
N GLN A 94 -23.08 13.71 -20.78
CA GLN A 94 -24.37 14.05 -21.34
C GLN A 94 -25.18 14.93 -20.39
N ALA A 95 -25.10 14.73 -19.08
CA ALA A 95 -25.76 15.59 -18.11
C ALA A 95 -25.26 17.03 -18.22
N LEU A 96 -23.97 17.25 -18.48
CA LEU A 96 -23.39 18.59 -18.71
C LEU A 96 -23.89 19.28 -19.98
N LYS A 97 -24.46 18.54 -20.96
CA LYS A 97 -25.02 19.09 -22.20
C LYS A 97 -26.49 19.44 -22.11
N VAL A 98 -27.14 19.20 -20.97
CA VAL A 98 -28.53 19.57 -20.75
C VAL A 98 -28.62 21.10 -20.64
N GLU A 99 -29.39 21.72 -21.52
CA GLU A 99 -29.57 23.19 -21.53
C GLU A 99 -30.23 23.70 -20.25
N GLY A 100 -29.74 24.81 -19.74
CA GLY A 100 -30.32 25.49 -18.57
C GLY A 100 -30.03 24.87 -17.21
N ILE A 101 -28.98 24.01 -17.11
CA ILE A 101 -28.50 23.50 -15.81
C ILE A 101 -27.79 24.60 -15.02
N SER A 102 -27.92 24.54 -13.69
CA SER A 102 -27.26 25.47 -12.78
C SER A 102 -25.78 25.17 -12.60
N GLY A 103 -25.02 26.14 -12.07
CA GLY A 103 -23.61 25.94 -11.72
C GLY A 103 -23.39 24.81 -10.71
N GLU A 104 -24.32 24.63 -9.77
CA GLU A 104 -24.29 23.47 -8.84
C GLU A 104 -24.49 22.14 -9.57
N GLN A 105 -25.41 22.06 -10.52
CA GLN A 105 -25.61 20.86 -11.33
C GLN A 105 -24.37 20.54 -12.16
N ILE A 106 -23.69 21.55 -12.70
CA ILE A 106 -22.40 21.39 -13.36
C ILE A 106 -21.36 20.78 -12.39
N ALA A 107 -21.23 21.36 -11.20
CA ALA A 107 -20.28 20.87 -10.19
C ALA A 107 -20.55 19.40 -9.80
N ARG A 108 -21.82 19.04 -9.59
CA ARG A 108 -22.22 17.65 -9.27
C ARG A 108 -21.84 16.67 -10.38
N ALA A 109 -22.08 17.02 -11.63
CA ALA A 109 -21.69 16.17 -12.76
C ALA A 109 -20.15 16.07 -12.89
N GLU A 110 -19.42 17.19 -12.72
CA GLU A 110 -17.96 17.22 -12.75
C GLU A 110 -17.33 16.40 -11.62
N VAL A 111 -17.91 16.38 -10.40
CA VAL A 111 -17.49 15.47 -9.31
C VAL A 111 -17.59 14.01 -9.76
N LYS A 112 -18.72 13.62 -10.37
CA LYS A 112 -18.90 12.24 -10.85
C LYS A 112 -17.97 11.88 -12.00
N ILE A 113 -17.67 12.81 -12.89
CA ILE A 113 -16.63 12.62 -13.93
C ILE A 113 -15.27 12.45 -13.27
N GLY A 114 -14.91 13.29 -12.29
CA GLY A 114 -13.69 13.15 -11.51
C GLY A 114 -13.57 11.78 -10.85
N GLU A 115 -14.66 11.28 -10.26
CA GLU A 115 -14.71 9.93 -9.67
C GLU A 115 -14.42 8.83 -10.71
N THR A 116 -14.94 8.96 -11.94
CA THR A 116 -14.63 7.99 -13.02
C THR A 116 -13.15 8.00 -13.39
N HIS A 117 -12.52 9.16 -13.44
CA HIS A 117 -11.08 9.27 -13.69
C HIS A 117 -10.25 8.68 -12.54
N VAL A 118 -10.69 8.83 -11.28
CA VAL A 118 -10.06 8.17 -10.12
C VAL A 118 -10.11 6.64 -10.27
N ARG A 119 -11.26 6.09 -10.69
CA ARG A 119 -11.41 4.64 -10.92
C ARG A 119 -10.49 4.11 -12.01
N GLU A 120 -10.22 4.91 -13.04
CA GLU A 120 -9.28 4.57 -14.12
C GLU A 120 -7.81 4.93 -13.81
N MET A 121 -7.54 5.40 -12.60
CA MET A 121 -6.21 5.86 -12.18
C MET A 121 -5.67 7.07 -12.99
N ASN A 122 -6.54 7.81 -13.65
CA ASN A 122 -6.22 9.06 -14.37
C ASN A 122 -6.20 10.25 -13.39
N TYR A 123 -5.30 10.17 -12.40
CA TYR A 123 -5.31 11.04 -11.22
C TYR A 123 -5.06 12.51 -11.53
N ASP A 124 -4.23 12.82 -12.53
CA ASP A 124 -3.94 14.22 -12.89
C ASP A 124 -5.18 14.91 -13.45
N VAL A 125 -5.93 14.21 -14.31
CA VAL A 125 -7.18 14.73 -14.89
C VAL A 125 -8.25 14.89 -13.80
N ALA A 126 -8.40 13.88 -12.94
CA ALA A 126 -9.32 13.92 -11.82
C ALA A 126 -9.01 15.11 -10.89
N ASN A 127 -7.74 15.26 -10.48
CA ASN A 127 -7.33 16.35 -9.58
C ASN A 127 -7.59 17.73 -10.18
N ALA A 128 -7.25 17.95 -11.45
CA ALA A 128 -7.50 19.23 -12.10
C ALA A 128 -8.98 19.60 -12.11
N LEU A 129 -9.86 18.62 -12.33
CA LEU A 129 -11.31 18.82 -12.33
C LEU A 129 -11.84 19.13 -10.91
N LEU A 130 -11.38 18.40 -9.91
CA LEU A 130 -11.80 18.58 -8.52
C LEU A 130 -11.31 19.91 -7.93
N GLU A 131 -10.10 20.34 -8.24
CA GLU A 131 -9.58 21.65 -7.86
C GLU A 131 -10.42 22.80 -8.47
N LYS A 132 -10.86 22.65 -9.73
CA LYS A 132 -11.79 23.60 -10.35
C LYS A 132 -13.09 23.74 -9.55
N ILE A 133 -13.63 22.63 -9.07
CA ILE A 133 -14.87 22.63 -8.25
C ILE A 133 -14.65 23.34 -6.91
N LEU A 134 -13.51 23.10 -6.25
CA LEU A 134 -13.19 23.77 -4.99
C LEU A 134 -13.11 25.28 -5.13
N ASN A 135 -12.66 25.78 -6.28
CA ASN A 135 -12.51 27.21 -6.59
C ASN A 135 -13.78 27.83 -7.21
N SER A 136 -14.85 27.06 -7.42
CA SER A 136 -16.09 27.56 -8.00
C SER A 136 -17.02 28.15 -6.94
N ASP A 137 -17.47 29.39 -7.11
CA ASP A 137 -18.49 30.01 -6.25
C ASP A 137 -19.89 29.41 -6.48
N ALA A 138 -20.11 28.79 -7.62
CA ALA A 138 -21.37 28.16 -7.97
C ALA A 138 -21.54 26.73 -7.42
N ALA A 139 -20.44 26.11 -6.96
CA ALA A 139 -20.47 24.78 -6.36
C ALA A 139 -21.01 24.83 -4.93
N SER A 140 -21.92 23.93 -4.60
CA SER A 140 -22.44 23.79 -3.25
C SER A 140 -21.36 23.30 -2.27
N LEU A 141 -21.64 23.48 -0.99
CA LEU A 141 -20.80 22.89 0.06
C LEU A 141 -20.68 21.38 -0.08
N GLU A 142 -21.77 20.69 -0.46
CA GLU A 142 -21.79 19.24 -0.65
C GLU A 142 -20.82 18.82 -1.77
N SER A 143 -20.90 19.45 -2.95
CA SER A 143 -19.98 19.19 -4.07
C SER A 143 -18.52 19.47 -3.70
N LYS A 144 -18.25 20.50 -2.90
CA LYS A 144 -16.91 20.81 -2.40
C LYS A 144 -16.41 19.77 -1.39
N ILE A 145 -17.28 19.26 -0.53
CA ILE A 145 -16.94 18.17 0.40
C ILE A 145 -16.58 16.89 -0.38
N GLU A 146 -17.42 16.48 -1.35
CA GLU A 146 -17.14 15.32 -2.20
C GLU A 146 -15.80 15.48 -2.94
N ALA A 147 -15.54 16.65 -3.52
CA ALA A 147 -14.29 16.94 -4.21
C ALA A 147 -13.06 16.79 -3.28
N ARG A 148 -13.13 17.32 -2.04
CA ARG A 148 -12.05 17.17 -1.05
C ARG A 148 -11.79 15.72 -0.69
N LEU A 149 -12.84 14.94 -0.45
CA LEU A 149 -12.70 13.52 -0.12
C LEU A 149 -12.09 12.72 -1.28
N LEU A 150 -12.45 13.03 -2.53
CA LEU A 150 -11.86 12.41 -3.72
C LEU A 150 -10.39 12.80 -3.89
N ILE A 151 -10.02 14.06 -3.64
CA ILE A 151 -8.60 14.52 -3.63
C ILE A 151 -7.82 13.72 -2.58
N GLY A 152 -8.36 13.58 -1.37
CA GLY A 152 -7.76 12.73 -0.34
C GLY A 152 -7.52 11.30 -0.84
N LYS A 153 -8.50 10.70 -1.50
CA LYS A 153 -8.40 9.35 -2.09
C LYS A 153 -7.34 9.26 -3.18
N ILE A 154 -7.24 10.25 -4.08
CA ILE A 154 -6.23 10.30 -5.15
C ILE A 154 -4.83 10.26 -4.54
N PHE A 155 -4.54 11.21 -3.64
CA PHE A 155 -3.19 11.39 -3.13
C PHE A 155 -2.76 10.33 -2.13
N SER A 156 -3.70 9.62 -1.47
CA SER A 156 -3.37 8.47 -0.61
C SER A 156 -2.64 7.34 -1.34
N ASN A 157 -2.73 7.27 -2.66
CA ASN A 157 -2.07 6.25 -3.48
C ASN A 157 -0.61 6.58 -3.82
N TYR A 158 -0.17 7.84 -3.69
CA TYR A 158 1.18 8.26 -4.12
C TYR A 158 2.27 8.03 -3.07
N GLY A 159 1.94 8.03 -1.78
CA GLY A 159 2.86 7.71 -0.69
C GLY A 159 3.99 8.71 -0.44
N SER A 160 4.09 9.83 -1.18
CA SER A 160 5.08 10.88 -0.96
C SER A 160 4.64 11.87 0.13
N VAL A 161 5.60 12.59 0.72
CA VAL A 161 5.30 13.64 1.72
C VAL A 161 4.35 14.69 1.14
N ALA A 162 4.61 15.15 -0.10
CA ALA A 162 3.74 16.13 -0.76
C ALA A 162 2.32 15.59 -0.98
N ALA A 163 2.18 14.31 -1.32
CA ALA A 163 0.87 13.67 -1.46
C ALA A 163 0.15 13.56 -0.11
N TRP A 164 0.85 13.13 0.94
CA TRP A 164 0.26 13.06 2.28
C TRP A 164 -0.17 14.43 2.82
N THR A 165 0.59 15.49 2.51
CA THR A 165 0.18 16.87 2.83
C THR A 165 -1.14 17.23 2.14
N LYS A 166 -1.33 16.88 0.86
CA LYS A 166 -2.59 17.12 0.16
C LYS A 166 -3.75 16.33 0.75
N VAL A 167 -3.53 15.06 1.14
CA VAL A 167 -4.57 14.26 1.84
C VAL A 167 -4.97 14.94 3.14
N ARG A 168 -3.99 15.33 3.96
CA ARG A 168 -4.23 16.05 5.21
C ARG A 168 -5.06 17.31 4.99
N ASP A 169 -4.62 18.18 4.08
CA ASP A 169 -5.25 19.48 3.86
C ASP A 169 -6.66 19.35 3.29
N ALA A 170 -6.89 18.41 2.39
CA ALA A 170 -8.21 18.13 1.85
C ALA A 170 -9.18 17.61 2.93
N CYS A 171 -8.77 16.62 3.71
CA CYS A 171 -9.61 16.05 4.77
C CYS A 171 -9.81 17.02 5.94
N ALA A 172 -8.76 17.74 6.36
CA ALA A 172 -8.87 18.78 7.40
C ALA A 172 -9.88 19.87 7.00
N GLY A 173 -9.92 20.24 5.70
CA GLY A 173 -10.90 21.17 5.19
C GLY A 173 -12.36 20.68 5.26
N VAL A 174 -12.61 19.37 5.35
CA VAL A 174 -13.95 18.81 5.63
C VAL A 174 -14.22 18.78 7.13
N ILE A 175 -13.24 18.36 7.92
CA ILE A 175 -13.34 18.25 9.40
C ILE A 175 -13.66 19.62 10.03
N ALA A 176 -13.07 20.69 9.49
CA ALA A 176 -13.26 22.06 9.98
C ALA A 176 -14.65 22.66 9.69
N LEU A 177 -15.49 21.96 8.92
CA LEU A 177 -16.82 22.44 8.57
C LEU A 177 -17.87 21.93 9.57
N ASP A 178 -18.35 22.80 10.48
CA ASP A 178 -19.41 22.46 11.44
C ASP A 178 -20.70 21.97 10.77
N SER A 179 -20.99 22.46 9.57
CA SER A 179 -22.15 22.10 8.76
C SER A 179 -21.96 20.83 7.91
N ALA A 180 -20.78 20.21 7.95
CA ALA A 180 -20.56 18.97 7.21
C ALA A 180 -21.40 17.82 7.80
N PRO A 181 -22.06 17.00 6.95
CA PRO A 181 -22.76 15.81 7.41
C PRO A 181 -21.87 14.92 8.26
N GLU A 182 -22.43 14.25 9.26
CA GLU A 182 -21.67 13.34 10.14
C GLU A 182 -20.95 12.26 9.32
N THR A 183 -21.60 11.69 8.32
CA THR A 183 -21.01 10.72 7.40
C THR A 183 -19.78 11.24 6.68
N ALA A 184 -19.79 12.49 6.23
CA ALA A 184 -18.63 13.13 5.58
C ALA A 184 -17.51 13.40 6.58
N ARG A 185 -17.82 13.80 7.82
CA ARG A 185 -16.83 13.97 8.88
C ARG A 185 -16.19 12.65 9.27
N LEU A 186 -16.98 11.58 9.46
CA LEU A 186 -16.46 10.23 9.72
C LEU A 186 -15.50 9.78 8.60
N ALA A 187 -15.89 9.98 7.35
CA ALA A 187 -15.07 9.66 6.20
C ALA A 187 -13.76 10.48 6.17
N ALA A 188 -13.81 11.77 6.46
CA ALA A 188 -12.64 12.63 6.49
C ALA A 188 -11.67 12.26 7.63
N HIS A 189 -12.21 12.01 8.85
CA HIS A 189 -11.39 11.52 9.97
C HIS A 189 -10.73 10.18 9.68
N SER A 190 -11.42 9.25 9.02
CA SER A 190 -10.83 7.97 8.61
C SER A 190 -9.75 8.15 7.55
N ALA A 191 -9.98 8.99 6.54
CA ALA A 191 -9.06 9.20 5.42
C ALA A 191 -7.80 9.97 5.81
N ILE A 192 -7.85 10.85 6.82
CA ILE A 192 -6.71 11.70 7.22
C ILE A 192 -5.66 10.93 8.04
N ILE A 193 -6.04 9.90 8.77
CA ILE A 193 -5.17 9.18 9.72
C ILE A 193 -3.88 8.67 9.08
N PRO A 194 -3.91 7.95 7.93
CA PRO A 194 -2.68 7.48 7.28
C PRO A 194 -1.73 8.62 6.90
N ALA A 195 -2.28 9.77 6.50
CA ALA A 195 -1.48 10.94 6.15
C ALA A 195 -0.81 11.56 7.37
N LEU A 196 -1.56 11.73 8.47
CA LEU A 196 -1.03 12.28 9.72
C LEU A 196 0.07 11.38 10.31
N ILE A 197 -0.13 10.06 10.27
CA ILE A 197 0.91 9.10 10.71
C ILE A 197 2.14 9.20 9.80
N ALA A 198 1.96 9.28 8.48
CA ALA A 198 3.08 9.39 7.53
C ALA A 198 3.84 10.71 7.67
N LEU A 199 3.16 11.80 8.02
CA LEU A 199 3.72 13.12 8.30
C LEU A 199 4.27 13.24 9.73
N ARG A 200 4.09 12.23 10.58
CA ARG A 200 4.44 12.19 12.01
C ARG A 200 3.66 13.21 12.85
N GLU A 201 2.51 13.62 12.40
CA GLU A 201 1.55 14.47 13.11
C GLU A 201 0.67 13.57 14.02
N PHE A 202 1.31 12.89 15.00
CA PHE A 202 0.66 11.83 15.78
C PHE A 202 -0.44 12.35 16.71
N ARG A 203 -0.29 13.57 17.22
CA ARG A 203 -1.30 14.20 18.08
C ARG A 203 -2.60 14.41 17.33
N GLU A 204 -2.53 14.93 16.12
CA GLU A 204 -3.66 15.17 15.23
C GLU A 204 -4.29 13.84 14.79
N ALA A 205 -3.46 12.83 14.54
CA ALA A 205 -3.94 11.48 14.24
C ALA A 205 -4.77 10.92 15.41
N ARG A 206 -4.33 11.11 16.66
CA ARG A 206 -5.08 10.65 17.85
C ARG A 206 -6.42 11.34 17.99
N ILE A 207 -6.52 12.65 17.73
CA ILE A 207 -7.80 13.36 17.75
C ILE A 207 -8.81 12.70 16.81
N SER A 208 -8.36 12.35 15.59
CA SER A 208 -9.21 11.66 14.61
C SER A 208 -9.56 10.23 15.04
N LEU A 209 -8.61 9.51 15.63
CA LEU A 209 -8.80 8.14 16.13
C LEU A 209 -9.75 8.10 17.32
N GLU A 210 -9.62 9.02 18.27
CA GLU A 210 -10.53 9.18 19.43
C GLU A 210 -11.96 9.49 18.97
N PHE A 211 -12.11 10.40 18.01
CA PHE A 211 -13.41 10.70 17.42
C PHE A 211 -14.08 9.45 16.81
N LEU A 212 -13.32 8.66 16.02
CA LEU A 212 -13.84 7.46 15.38
C LEU A 212 -14.10 6.32 16.37
N SER A 213 -13.20 6.07 17.30
CA SER A 213 -13.37 5.00 18.30
C SER A 213 -14.52 5.27 19.27
N GLY A 214 -14.83 6.55 19.51
CA GLY A 214 -15.98 7.00 20.35
C GLY A 214 -17.30 7.13 19.61
N SER A 215 -17.33 7.08 18.27
CA SER A 215 -18.54 7.35 17.49
C SER A 215 -19.52 6.18 17.54
N SER A 216 -20.75 6.44 17.98
CA SER A 216 -21.85 5.46 17.98
C SER A 216 -22.36 5.13 16.57
N GLY A 217 -22.07 5.97 15.57
CA GLY A 217 -22.38 5.73 14.17
C GLY A 217 -21.50 4.67 13.51
N ILE A 218 -20.44 4.20 14.20
CA ILE A 218 -19.52 3.16 13.72
C ILE A 218 -19.74 1.86 14.53
N PRO A 219 -19.87 0.70 13.85
CA PRO A 219 -19.96 -0.59 14.53
C PRO A 219 -18.79 -0.81 15.50
N ILE A 220 -19.08 -1.40 16.67
CA ILE A 220 -18.05 -1.59 17.71
C ILE A 220 -16.84 -2.38 17.21
N GLY A 221 -17.03 -3.37 16.33
CA GLY A 221 -15.95 -4.15 15.73
C GLY A 221 -15.00 -3.33 14.84
N GLU A 222 -15.47 -2.22 14.25
CA GLU A 222 -14.63 -1.27 13.52
C GLU A 222 -13.95 -0.28 14.46
N ARG A 223 -14.66 0.16 15.52
CA ARG A 223 -14.10 1.04 16.55
C ARG A 223 -12.90 0.41 17.27
N VAL A 224 -12.90 -0.93 17.43
CA VAL A 224 -11.74 -1.68 17.93
C VAL A 224 -10.47 -1.39 17.12
N ASN A 225 -10.57 -1.37 15.80
CA ASN A 225 -9.41 -1.09 14.94
C ASN A 225 -8.87 0.33 15.16
N PHE A 226 -9.74 1.32 15.32
CA PHE A 226 -9.32 2.69 15.61
C PHE A 226 -8.69 2.80 17.00
N GLN A 227 -9.19 2.05 17.97
CA GLN A 227 -8.62 2.00 19.31
C GLN A 227 -7.22 1.36 19.31
N ILE A 228 -6.99 0.31 18.52
CA ILE A 228 -5.68 -0.30 18.32
C ILE A 228 -4.72 0.67 17.61
N GLU A 229 -5.19 1.38 16.57
CA GLU A 229 -4.37 2.39 15.89
C GLU A 229 -4.03 3.59 16.80
N LEU A 230 -4.91 3.96 17.71
CA LEU A 230 -4.61 4.97 18.74
C LEU A 230 -3.45 4.51 19.64
N ALA A 231 -3.48 3.29 20.12
CA ALA A 231 -2.38 2.70 20.87
C ALA A 231 -1.08 2.64 20.04
N ARG A 232 -1.19 2.33 18.75
CA ARG A 232 -0.04 2.30 17.83
C ARG A 232 0.60 3.68 17.67
N THR A 233 -0.19 4.77 17.57
CA THR A 233 0.38 6.13 17.48
C THR A 233 1.13 6.50 18.75
N LEU A 234 0.64 6.12 19.92
CA LEU A 234 1.32 6.30 21.21
C LEU A 234 2.62 5.50 21.29
N TRP A 235 2.61 4.26 20.80
CA TRP A 235 3.83 3.44 20.71
C TRP A 235 4.88 4.07 19.80
N LEU A 236 4.47 4.64 18.64
CA LEU A 236 5.37 5.33 17.70
C LEU A 236 6.01 6.58 18.32
N GLU A 237 5.32 7.25 19.23
CA GLU A 237 5.85 8.40 20.01
C GLU A 237 6.61 7.98 21.27
N ARG A 238 6.76 6.68 21.54
CA ARG A 238 7.40 6.15 22.75
C ARG A 238 6.65 6.43 24.04
N LEU A 239 5.37 6.74 23.98
CA LEU A 239 4.46 6.84 25.11
C LEU A 239 3.95 5.44 25.47
N LEU A 240 4.87 4.59 25.94
CA LEU A 240 4.63 3.15 26.03
C LEU A 240 3.61 2.76 27.12
N PRO A 241 3.59 3.38 28.32
CA PRO A 241 2.54 3.14 29.32
C PRO A 241 1.15 3.52 28.81
N GLU A 242 1.03 4.66 28.13
CA GLU A 242 -0.22 5.15 27.54
C GLU A 242 -0.69 4.20 26.42
N ALA A 243 0.23 3.75 25.58
CA ALA A 243 -0.09 2.77 24.54
C ALA A 243 -0.68 1.48 25.15
N ARG A 244 -0.10 0.97 26.23
CA ARG A 244 -0.63 -0.20 26.96
C ARG A 244 -2.02 0.04 27.55
N SER A 245 -2.27 1.26 28.05
CA SER A 245 -3.59 1.63 28.53
C SER A 245 -4.65 1.59 27.42
N GLU A 246 -4.32 2.11 26.23
CA GLU A 246 -5.25 2.07 25.09
C GLU A 246 -5.42 0.64 24.53
N LEU A 247 -4.39 -0.21 24.57
CA LEU A 247 -4.51 -1.63 24.24
C LEU A 247 -5.42 -2.38 25.21
N ALA A 248 -5.38 -2.04 26.49
CA ALA A 248 -6.30 -2.63 27.47
C ALA A 248 -7.76 -2.25 27.19
N LYS A 249 -8.02 -0.99 26.78
CA LYS A 249 -9.36 -0.57 26.31
C LYS A 249 -9.78 -1.31 25.07
N ALA A 250 -8.88 -1.48 24.09
CA ALA A 250 -9.16 -2.23 22.88
C ALA A 250 -9.54 -3.70 23.19
N ALA A 251 -8.85 -4.33 24.13
CA ALA A 251 -9.16 -5.69 24.57
C ALA A 251 -10.56 -5.80 25.22
N LEU A 252 -10.97 -4.81 26.01
CA LEU A 252 -12.34 -4.75 26.55
C LEU A 252 -13.38 -4.58 25.42
N MET A 253 -13.10 -3.72 24.45
CA MET A 253 -14.00 -3.51 23.31
C MET A 253 -14.12 -4.77 22.44
N VAL A 254 -13.05 -5.57 22.29
CA VAL A 254 -13.11 -6.88 21.62
C VAL A 254 -14.08 -7.82 22.29
N ALA A 255 -14.06 -7.87 23.63
CA ALA A 255 -14.98 -8.71 24.41
C ALA A 255 -16.45 -8.24 24.27
N GLU A 256 -16.68 -6.91 24.21
CA GLU A 256 -18.02 -6.35 24.02
C GLU A 256 -18.55 -6.50 22.60
N ALA A 257 -17.65 -6.55 21.60
CA ALA A 257 -18.00 -6.59 20.19
C ALA A 257 -18.51 -7.97 19.72
N GLU A 258 -18.45 -9.00 20.58
CA GLU A 258 -18.81 -10.38 20.24
C GLU A 258 -18.16 -10.86 18.93
N LEU A 259 -16.93 -10.42 18.68
CA LEU A 259 -16.17 -10.83 17.50
C LEU A 259 -15.96 -12.35 17.51
N SER A 260 -15.92 -12.96 16.35
CA SER A 260 -15.71 -14.41 16.23
C SER A 260 -14.78 -14.75 15.06
N GLY A 261 -14.22 -15.97 15.11
CA GLY A 261 -13.38 -16.49 14.04
C GLY A 261 -12.17 -15.60 13.73
N ASP A 262 -11.92 -15.38 12.46
CA ASP A 262 -10.73 -14.66 11.98
C ASP A 262 -10.64 -13.19 12.44
N ARG A 263 -11.78 -12.53 12.63
CA ARG A 263 -11.80 -11.13 13.12
C ARG A 263 -11.35 -11.03 14.57
N LEU A 264 -11.82 -11.94 15.42
CA LEU A 264 -11.38 -12.03 16.82
C LEU A 264 -9.88 -12.31 16.88
N ASN A 265 -9.43 -13.36 16.21
CA ASN A 265 -8.03 -13.76 16.21
C ASN A 265 -7.11 -12.65 15.71
N ALA A 266 -7.52 -11.90 14.67
CA ALA A 266 -6.73 -10.79 14.14
C ALA A 266 -6.62 -9.62 15.13
N ALA A 267 -7.72 -9.24 15.79
CA ALA A 267 -7.72 -8.17 16.79
C ALA A 267 -6.86 -8.56 18.01
N GLU A 268 -7.03 -9.78 18.53
CA GLU A 268 -6.22 -10.30 19.63
C GLU A 268 -4.74 -10.36 19.29
N ALA A 269 -4.39 -10.86 18.09
CA ALA A 269 -3.00 -10.92 17.64
C ALA A 269 -2.36 -9.55 17.54
N GLU A 270 -3.09 -8.55 17.05
CA GLU A 270 -2.58 -7.19 16.92
C GLU A 270 -2.39 -6.51 18.27
N ILE A 271 -3.34 -6.69 19.19
CA ILE A 271 -3.24 -6.21 20.57
C ILE A 271 -2.03 -6.85 21.26
N GLN A 272 -1.90 -8.18 21.22
CA GLN A 272 -0.80 -8.90 21.84
C GLN A 272 0.56 -8.54 21.23
N LEU A 273 0.61 -8.41 19.89
CA LEU A 273 1.82 -7.97 19.20
C LEU A 273 2.26 -6.58 19.70
N LEU A 274 1.37 -5.59 19.66
CA LEU A 274 1.69 -4.23 20.10
C LEU A 274 2.07 -4.19 21.58
N LEU A 275 1.37 -4.95 22.43
CA LEU A 275 1.71 -5.08 23.84
C LEU A 275 3.14 -5.63 24.02
N GLY A 276 3.47 -6.71 23.30
CA GLY A 276 4.81 -7.28 23.29
C GLY A 276 5.86 -6.29 22.78
N LEU A 277 5.55 -5.52 21.75
CA LEU A 277 6.45 -4.48 21.21
C LEU A 277 6.68 -3.33 22.21
N THR A 278 5.68 -2.94 23.02
CA THR A 278 5.91 -1.91 24.06
C THR A 278 6.93 -2.38 25.09
N PHE A 279 6.84 -3.62 25.56
CA PHE A 279 7.83 -4.19 26.49
C PHE A 279 9.19 -4.40 25.83
N TYR A 280 9.21 -4.84 24.57
CA TYR A 280 10.43 -5.00 23.80
C TYR A 280 11.22 -3.69 23.70
N ASP A 281 10.53 -2.60 23.45
CA ASP A 281 11.11 -1.26 23.34
C ASP A 281 11.57 -0.68 24.69
N GLU A 282 10.96 -1.10 25.80
CA GLU A 282 11.44 -0.82 27.16
C GLU A 282 12.63 -1.71 27.56
N LYS A 283 13.02 -2.66 26.70
CA LYS A 283 14.04 -3.69 26.97
C LYS A 283 13.63 -4.68 28.09
N ASP A 284 12.36 -4.75 28.40
CA ASP A 284 11.78 -5.78 29.27
C ASP A 284 11.50 -7.03 28.44
N PHE A 285 12.57 -7.74 28.11
CA PHE A 285 12.52 -8.88 27.19
C PHE A 285 11.77 -10.08 27.77
N GLU A 286 11.66 -10.21 29.11
CA GLU A 286 10.87 -11.28 29.73
C GLU A 286 9.37 -11.07 29.45
N ARG A 287 8.83 -9.87 29.72
CA ARG A 287 7.43 -9.58 29.38
C ARG A 287 7.20 -9.56 27.88
N ALA A 288 8.11 -8.98 27.11
CA ALA A 288 8.04 -9.01 25.65
C ALA A 288 7.92 -10.45 25.11
N LYS A 289 8.75 -11.36 25.61
CA LYS A 289 8.70 -12.78 25.23
C LYS A 289 7.33 -13.40 25.51
N ILE A 290 6.77 -13.16 26.69
CA ILE A 290 5.46 -13.70 27.08
C ILE A 290 4.39 -13.24 26.07
N GLU A 291 4.29 -11.93 25.82
CA GLU A 291 3.23 -11.38 24.96
C GLU A 291 3.43 -11.76 23.48
N LEU A 292 4.66 -11.71 22.97
CA LEU A 292 4.94 -12.10 21.59
C LEU A 292 4.73 -13.60 21.33
N THR A 293 4.98 -14.46 22.35
CA THR A 293 4.72 -15.90 22.24
C THR A 293 3.21 -16.20 22.16
N LYS A 294 2.38 -15.41 22.84
CA LYS A 294 0.92 -15.54 22.71
C LYS A 294 0.46 -15.35 21.27
N VAL A 295 1.05 -14.38 20.54
CA VAL A 295 0.73 -14.18 19.11
C VAL A 295 0.97 -15.45 18.29
N LEU A 296 2.08 -16.16 18.56
CA LEU A 296 2.43 -17.40 17.85
C LEU A 296 1.50 -18.56 18.15
N SER A 297 0.78 -18.53 19.27
CA SER A 297 -0.16 -19.58 19.70
C SER A 297 -1.60 -19.36 19.21
N LEU A 298 -1.93 -18.18 18.67
CA LEU A 298 -3.27 -17.89 18.17
C LEU A 298 -3.56 -18.69 16.89
N PRO A 299 -4.76 -19.29 16.76
CA PRO A 299 -5.15 -19.95 15.53
C PRO A 299 -5.37 -18.94 14.41
N GLY A 300 -5.02 -19.28 13.18
CA GLY A 300 -5.29 -18.37 12.05
C GLY A 300 -4.63 -18.83 10.76
N GLN A 301 -5.13 -18.28 9.66
CA GLN A 301 -4.67 -18.55 8.31
C GLN A 301 -3.89 -17.35 7.72
N ASN A 302 -3.81 -17.23 6.42
CA ASN A 302 -2.94 -16.29 5.68
C ASN A 302 -2.92 -14.84 6.21
N HIS A 303 -4.03 -14.30 6.73
CA HIS A 303 -4.10 -12.93 7.25
C HIS A 303 -3.37 -12.75 8.60
N MET A 304 -3.10 -13.85 9.34
CA MET A 304 -2.33 -13.83 10.60
C MET A 304 -0.82 -13.83 10.37
N GLN A 305 -0.35 -14.20 9.18
CA GLN A 305 1.09 -14.38 8.89
C GLN A 305 1.92 -13.12 9.21
N LYS A 306 1.37 -11.92 8.96
CA LYS A 306 2.07 -10.66 9.25
C LYS A 306 2.37 -10.50 10.75
N PHE A 307 1.45 -10.87 11.63
CA PHE A 307 1.60 -10.77 13.09
C PHE A 307 2.57 -11.84 13.60
N TRP A 308 2.42 -13.07 13.15
CA TRP A 308 3.33 -14.17 13.49
C TRP A 308 4.76 -13.86 13.03
N ARG A 309 4.92 -13.37 11.81
CA ARG A 309 6.23 -13.01 11.26
C ARG A 309 6.90 -11.92 12.09
N GLU A 310 6.19 -10.85 12.44
CA GLU A 310 6.74 -9.76 13.26
C GLU A 310 7.07 -10.24 14.69
N ALA A 311 6.18 -10.99 15.34
CA ALA A 311 6.42 -11.55 16.67
C ALA A 311 7.63 -12.51 16.65
N HIS A 312 7.68 -13.43 15.69
CA HIS A 312 8.80 -14.35 15.50
C HIS A 312 10.10 -13.61 15.26
N LEU A 313 10.09 -12.61 14.36
CA LEU A 313 11.26 -11.77 14.09
C LEU A 313 11.81 -11.15 15.39
N ARG A 314 10.97 -10.50 16.21
CA ARG A 314 11.41 -9.85 17.45
C ARG A 314 11.98 -10.84 18.45
N LEU A 315 11.34 -11.99 18.61
CA LEU A 315 11.82 -13.07 19.47
C LEU A 315 13.17 -13.60 19.03
N ARG A 316 13.39 -13.73 17.72
CA ARG A 316 14.65 -14.25 17.13
C ARG A 316 15.77 -13.21 17.09
N LEU A 317 15.46 -11.94 16.81
CA LEU A 317 16.48 -10.87 16.78
C LEU A 317 17.27 -10.79 18.10
N ARG A 318 16.61 -10.97 19.23
CA ARG A 318 17.23 -10.93 20.56
C ARG A 318 17.49 -12.30 21.16
N ASN A 319 17.36 -13.39 20.39
CA ASN A 319 17.53 -14.76 20.85
C ASN A 319 16.65 -15.11 22.08
N LEU A 320 15.45 -14.53 22.16
CA LEU A 320 14.51 -14.82 23.27
C LEU A 320 13.90 -16.22 23.15
N ILE A 321 13.89 -16.79 21.95
CA ILE A 321 13.62 -18.21 21.69
C ILE A 321 14.86 -18.82 21.03
N ALA A 322 15.15 -20.08 21.38
CA ALA A 322 16.35 -20.74 20.89
C ALA A 322 16.27 -20.95 19.37
N PRO A 323 17.33 -20.66 18.61
CA PRO A 323 17.42 -21.03 17.21
C PRO A 323 17.55 -22.54 17.07
N ASN A 324 16.78 -23.12 16.17
CA ASN A 324 16.94 -24.54 15.83
C ASN A 324 18.14 -24.79 14.91
N GLU A 325 18.59 -23.76 14.19
CA GLU A 325 19.65 -23.78 13.18
C GLU A 325 20.39 -22.43 13.15
N LYS A 326 21.53 -22.36 12.45
CA LYS A 326 22.21 -21.08 12.21
C LYS A 326 21.30 -20.12 11.45
N GLU A 327 21.24 -18.87 11.89
CA GLU A 327 20.39 -17.83 11.31
C GLU A 327 21.21 -16.68 10.75
N LEU A 328 20.68 -16.07 9.66
CA LEU A 328 21.16 -14.83 9.09
C LEU A 328 20.03 -13.79 9.21
N LYS A 329 20.24 -12.75 9.99
CA LYS A 329 19.28 -11.68 10.27
C LYS A 329 19.43 -10.58 9.23
N VAL A 330 18.45 -10.42 8.36
CA VAL A 330 18.52 -9.54 7.17
C VAL A 330 17.48 -8.43 7.26
N PHE A 331 17.91 -7.18 7.08
CA PHE A 331 17.01 -6.02 7.03
C PHE A 331 16.95 -5.45 5.63
N PHE A 332 15.75 -5.43 5.05
CA PHE A 332 15.50 -4.91 3.70
C PHE A 332 15.00 -3.47 3.74
N ILE A 333 15.64 -2.60 2.97
CA ILE A 333 15.20 -1.22 2.70
C ILE A 333 14.85 -1.15 1.23
N GLY A 334 13.55 -0.94 0.93
CA GLY A 334 13.11 -1.04 -0.45
C GLY A 334 11.86 -0.28 -0.82
N SER A 335 11.56 -0.31 -2.10
CA SER A 335 10.42 0.36 -2.73
C SER A 335 9.22 -0.57 -2.92
N SER A 336 8.36 -0.22 -3.88
CA SER A 336 7.27 -1.07 -4.34
C SER A 336 7.73 -2.43 -4.87
N HIS A 337 8.95 -2.53 -5.40
CA HIS A 337 9.49 -3.80 -5.90
C HIS A 337 9.73 -4.80 -4.77
N THR A 338 10.25 -4.33 -3.63
CA THR A 338 10.38 -5.15 -2.41
C THR A 338 9.01 -5.53 -1.84
N LEU A 339 8.08 -4.54 -1.79
CA LEU A 339 6.80 -4.66 -1.09
C LEU A 339 5.77 -5.52 -1.84
N LEU A 340 5.52 -5.21 -3.13
CA LEU A 340 4.43 -5.84 -3.91
C LEU A 340 4.72 -7.31 -4.23
N GLY A 341 5.99 -7.66 -4.42
CA GLY A 341 6.42 -9.04 -4.63
C GLY A 341 6.62 -9.83 -3.36
N ASN A 342 6.48 -9.20 -2.18
CA ASN A 342 6.83 -9.78 -0.88
C ASN A 342 8.21 -10.47 -0.89
N VAL A 343 9.18 -9.81 -1.53
CA VAL A 343 10.50 -10.36 -1.83
C VAL A 343 11.22 -10.90 -0.59
N PRO A 344 11.20 -10.23 0.59
CA PRO A 344 11.83 -10.76 1.79
C PRO A 344 11.29 -12.14 2.20
N LEU A 345 9.96 -12.36 2.10
CA LEU A 345 9.35 -13.65 2.42
C LEU A 345 9.76 -14.75 1.43
N LEU A 346 9.86 -14.43 0.13
CA LEU A 346 10.33 -15.40 -0.88
C LEU A 346 11.77 -15.83 -0.60
N VAL A 347 12.62 -14.89 -0.17
CA VAL A 347 14.02 -15.19 0.23
C VAL A 347 14.07 -16.08 1.47
N GLU A 348 13.22 -15.84 2.48
CA GLU A 348 13.08 -16.70 3.66
C GLU A 348 12.66 -18.14 3.27
N GLN A 349 11.71 -18.29 2.35
CA GLN A 349 11.23 -19.60 1.89
C GLN A 349 12.28 -20.36 1.10
N LEU A 350 13.04 -19.68 0.24
CA LEU A 350 14.21 -20.27 -0.43
C LEU A 350 15.23 -20.79 0.60
N ALA A 351 15.61 -19.96 1.57
CA ALA A 351 16.54 -20.36 2.62
C ALA A 351 15.99 -21.48 3.51
N ALA A 352 14.67 -21.49 3.74
CA ALA A 352 14.01 -22.52 4.53
C ALA A 352 14.04 -23.92 3.86
N SER A 353 14.12 -23.97 2.54
CA SER A 353 14.19 -25.22 1.78
C SER A 353 15.63 -25.67 1.48
N ALA A 354 16.62 -24.86 1.82
CA ALA A 354 18.03 -25.17 1.56
C ALA A 354 18.52 -26.35 2.40
N PRO A 355 19.57 -27.08 1.94
CA PRO A 355 20.15 -28.21 2.67
C PRO A 355 20.59 -27.83 4.09
N ALA A 356 20.59 -28.83 4.98
CA ALA A 356 21.06 -28.67 6.36
C ALA A 356 22.48 -28.03 6.41
N GLY A 357 22.68 -27.10 7.33
CA GLY A 357 23.93 -26.32 7.46
C GLY A 357 23.91 -24.98 6.72
N THR A 358 22.96 -24.75 5.81
CA THR A 358 22.69 -23.41 5.24
C THR A 358 21.99 -22.55 6.28
N PRO A 359 22.41 -21.29 6.48
CA PRO A 359 21.71 -20.40 7.42
C PRO A 359 20.26 -20.18 7.00
N ARG A 360 19.33 -20.30 7.96
CA ARG A 360 17.96 -19.78 7.79
C ARG A 360 18.01 -18.27 7.69
N ILE A 361 17.26 -17.68 6.80
CA ILE A 361 17.12 -16.22 6.72
C ILE A 361 15.89 -15.80 7.52
N ILE A 362 16.11 -14.81 8.39
CA ILE A 362 15.05 -14.12 9.13
C ILE A 362 15.10 -12.68 8.68
N SER A 363 14.03 -12.20 8.10
CA SER A 363 14.02 -10.88 7.52
C SER A 363 13.05 -9.92 8.19
N GLY A 364 13.51 -8.67 8.35
CA GLY A 364 12.67 -7.51 8.58
C GLY A 364 12.76 -6.58 7.38
N ASP A 365 11.78 -5.69 7.24
CA ASP A 365 11.79 -4.74 6.15
C ASP A 365 11.31 -3.34 6.55
N HIS A 366 11.74 -2.37 5.76
CA HIS A 366 11.16 -1.05 5.68
C HIS A 366 11.00 -0.68 4.21
N ALA A 367 9.89 -1.10 3.64
CA ALA A 367 9.57 -0.85 2.24
C ALA A 367 8.37 0.09 2.10
N ARG A 368 8.46 1.05 1.16
CA ARG A 368 7.40 2.02 0.90
C ARG A 368 7.28 2.31 -0.59
N MET A 369 6.05 2.36 -1.09
CA MET A 369 5.77 2.71 -2.48
C MET A 369 6.44 4.02 -2.90
N GLY A 370 7.08 4.04 -4.07
CA GLY A 370 7.66 5.23 -4.66
C GLY A 370 8.80 5.88 -3.87
N THR A 371 9.43 5.17 -2.93
CA THR A 371 10.46 5.71 -2.04
C THR A 371 11.80 5.06 -2.34
N GLY A 372 12.83 5.88 -2.55
CA GLY A 372 14.21 5.42 -2.78
C GLY A 372 15.17 5.76 -1.64
N MET A 373 16.45 5.35 -1.78
CA MET A 373 17.50 5.47 -0.77
C MET A 373 17.60 6.87 -0.14
N ARG A 374 17.63 7.93 -0.95
CA ARG A 374 17.70 9.34 -0.48
C ARG A 374 16.53 9.68 0.44
N ALA A 375 15.30 9.38 0.01
CA ALA A 375 14.11 9.71 0.77
C ALA A 375 14.03 8.92 2.08
N PHE A 376 14.48 7.68 2.11
CA PHE A 376 14.60 6.89 3.34
C PHE A 376 15.67 7.44 4.27
N TRP A 377 16.83 7.84 3.72
CA TRP A 377 17.90 8.43 4.51
C TRP A 377 17.47 9.73 5.20
N SER A 378 16.72 10.57 4.49
CA SER A 378 16.22 11.86 4.97
C SER A 378 15.19 11.76 6.10
N GLN A 379 14.66 10.55 6.39
CA GLN A 379 13.73 10.33 7.53
C GLN A 379 14.43 10.44 8.90
N GLY A 380 15.77 10.49 8.94
CA GLY A 380 16.54 10.61 10.17
C GLY A 380 16.64 9.30 10.95
N ASP A 381 16.91 9.41 12.26
CA ASP A 381 17.26 8.30 13.15
C ASP A 381 16.13 7.86 14.09
N ALA A 382 14.90 8.30 13.83
CA ALA A 382 13.77 7.89 14.65
C ALA A 382 13.57 6.35 14.59
N PRO A 383 13.09 5.71 15.67
CA PRO A 383 13.06 4.24 15.79
C PRO A 383 12.29 3.50 14.72
N ASP A 384 11.31 4.16 14.10
CA ASP A 384 10.49 3.62 13.02
C ASP A 384 11.05 3.88 11.61
N THR A 385 12.19 4.60 11.50
CA THR A 385 12.89 4.85 10.24
C THR A 385 13.88 3.74 9.91
N PRO A 386 14.33 3.61 8.65
CA PRO A 386 15.36 2.63 8.31
C PRO A 386 16.64 2.78 9.14
N ARG A 387 17.12 4.01 9.32
CA ARG A 387 18.34 4.27 10.09
C ARG A 387 18.17 3.91 11.56
N GLY A 388 17.04 4.29 12.16
CA GLY A 388 16.71 3.91 13.53
C GLY A 388 16.60 2.40 13.73
N LYS A 389 16.00 1.67 12.77
CA LYS A 389 15.88 0.20 12.80
C LYS A 389 17.23 -0.50 12.64
N ILE A 390 18.15 0.03 11.81
CA ILE A 390 19.51 -0.50 11.71
C ILE A 390 20.24 -0.34 13.05
N ALA A 391 20.11 0.83 13.69
CA ALA A 391 20.78 1.11 14.96
C ALA A 391 20.17 0.33 16.15
N ALA A 392 18.88 0.05 16.11
CA ALA A 392 18.17 -0.57 17.23
C ALA A 392 18.36 -2.10 17.31
N GLU A 393 18.60 -2.78 16.19
CA GLU A 393 18.54 -4.23 16.14
C GLU A 393 19.84 -4.87 15.64
N PRO A 394 20.17 -6.09 16.09
CA PRO A 394 21.41 -6.77 15.73
C PRO A 394 21.28 -7.48 14.37
N TRP A 395 21.22 -6.73 13.29
CA TRP A 395 21.20 -7.25 11.94
C TRP A 395 22.58 -7.79 11.52
N ASP A 396 22.61 -8.91 10.79
CA ASP A 396 23.81 -9.42 10.16
C ASP A 396 24.04 -8.78 8.78
N VAL A 397 22.95 -8.50 8.07
CA VAL A 397 22.99 -7.90 6.73
C VAL A 397 21.90 -6.84 6.58
N VAL A 398 22.27 -5.71 5.97
CA VAL A 398 21.34 -4.68 5.49
C VAL A 398 21.32 -4.75 3.96
N VAL A 399 20.14 -4.95 3.39
CA VAL A 399 19.88 -4.93 1.95
C VAL A 399 19.28 -3.60 1.58
N VAL A 400 19.90 -2.88 0.63
CA VAL A 400 19.40 -1.58 0.17
C VAL A 400 19.08 -1.64 -1.31
N GLU A 401 17.82 -1.34 -1.64
CA GLU A 401 17.32 -1.31 -3.01
C GLU A 401 17.80 -0.05 -3.73
N THR A 402 18.44 -0.21 -4.89
CA THR A 402 18.76 0.85 -5.83
C THR A 402 17.68 0.98 -6.89
N PHE A 403 17.55 2.16 -7.45
CA PHE A 403 16.51 2.48 -8.41
C PHE A 403 17.11 3.05 -9.71
N TYR A 404 16.59 2.65 -10.87
CA TYR A 404 17.16 2.96 -12.20
C TYR A 404 17.21 4.46 -12.56
N ARG A 405 16.53 5.33 -11.79
CA ARG A 405 16.58 6.80 -11.96
C ARG A 405 17.58 7.51 -11.04
N MET A 406 18.32 6.76 -10.22
CA MET A 406 19.32 7.37 -9.34
C MET A 406 20.53 7.82 -10.13
N SER A 407 21.01 9.03 -9.84
CA SER A 407 22.28 9.53 -10.38
C SER A 407 23.45 8.75 -9.78
N ARG A 408 24.58 8.82 -10.41
CA ARG A 408 25.80 8.18 -9.90
C ARG A 408 26.29 8.82 -8.60
N GLU A 409 26.06 10.13 -8.47
CA GLU A 409 26.33 10.92 -7.26
C GLU A 409 25.45 10.43 -6.10
N ASP A 410 24.14 10.23 -6.32
CA ASP A 410 23.23 9.69 -5.31
C ASP A 410 23.60 8.27 -4.88
N LEU A 411 23.96 7.42 -5.85
CA LEU A 411 24.42 6.07 -5.57
C LEU A 411 25.69 6.08 -4.71
N ALA A 412 26.63 6.99 -4.98
CA ALA A 412 27.84 7.14 -4.18
C ALA A 412 27.52 7.64 -2.78
N GLU A 413 26.82 8.77 -2.65
CA GLU A 413 26.52 9.43 -1.38
C GLU A 413 25.76 8.51 -0.44
N PHE A 414 24.61 8.00 -0.90
CA PHE A 414 23.75 7.17 -0.05
C PHE A 414 24.27 5.73 0.09
N GLY A 415 24.97 5.19 -0.91
CA GLY A 415 25.65 3.92 -0.80
C GLY A 415 26.73 3.93 0.29
N ASP A 416 27.61 4.95 0.28
CA ASP A 416 28.64 5.14 1.31
C ASP A 416 28.01 5.33 2.69
N ALA A 417 26.92 6.13 2.79
CA ALA A 417 26.25 6.41 4.04
C ALA A 417 25.62 5.15 4.65
N TYR A 418 24.87 4.36 3.87
CA TYR A 418 24.30 3.09 4.34
C TYR A 418 25.37 2.05 4.68
N ALA A 419 26.44 1.99 3.90
CA ALA A 419 27.57 1.08 4.17
C ALA A 419 28.28 1.44 5.48
N ALA A 420 28.47 2.74 5.75
CA ALA A 420 29.05 3.21 6.99
C ALA A 420 28.16 2.89 8.19
N LEU A 421 26.84 3.16 8.06
CA LEU A 421 25.86 2.88 9.11
C LEU A 421 25.75 1.38 9.40
N ALA A 422 25.64 0.53 8.40
CA ALA A 422 25.59 -0.93 8.58
C ALA A 422 26.84 -1.42 9.33
N ARG A 423 28.03 -1.02 8.87
CA ARG A 423 29.30 -1.39 9.51
C ARG A 423 29.43 -0.93 10.95
N SER A 424 28.96 0.29 11.28
CA SER A 424 29.01 0.81 12.65
C SER A 424 28.15 0.01 13.63
N HIS A 425 27.19 -0.75 13.10
CA HIS A 425 26.32 -1.67 13.87
C HIS A 425 26.65 -3.16 13.64
N GLY A 426 27.80 -3.47 13.03
CA GLY A 426 28.27 -4.85 12.84
C GLY A 426 27.63 -5.60 11.67
N ALA A 427 26.80 -4.94 10.87
CA ALA A 427 26.14 -5.53 9.72
C ALA A 427 26.94 -5.36 8.42
N LYS A 428 26.81 -6.32 7.50
CA LYS A 428 27.25 -6.18 6.10
C LYS A 428 26.19 -5.44 5.29
N LEU A 429 26.60 -4.78 4.20
CA LEU A 429 25.68 -4.24 3.21
C LEU A 429 25.58 -5.20 2.01
N VAL A 430 24.41 -5.31 1.41
CA VAL A 430 24.16 -5.92 0.10
C VAL A 430 23.35 -4.94 -0.73
N ILE A 431 23.76 -4.73 -1.98
CA ILE A 431 23.02 -3.90 -2.93
C ILE A 431 21.98 -4.78 -3.64
N TYR A 432 20.77 -4.30 -3.70
CA TYR A 432 19.67 -4.93 -4.43
C TYR A 432 19.29 -4.07 -5.63
N GLU A 433 19.52 -4.58 -6.84
CA GLU A 433 19.03 -3.93 -8.07
C GLU A 433 17.51 -4.12 -8.15
N SER A 434 16.72 -3.03 -8.10
CA SER A 434 15.29 -3.17 -8.44
C SER A 434 15.13 -3.61 -9.89
N PRO A 435 14.04 -4.30 -10.25
CA PRO A 435 13.70 -4.50 -11.66
C PRO A 435 13.68 -3.16 -12.41
N ALA A 436 14.30 -3.12 -13.58
CA ALA A 436 14.33 -1.91 -14.40
C ALA A 436 12.93 -1.64 -15.00
N SER A 437 12.58 -0.36 -15.19
CA SER A 437 11.33 -0.03 -15.89
C SER A 437 11.43 -0.40 -17.38
N LYS A 438 10.37 -0.97 -17.95
CA LYS A 438 10.23 -1.22 -19.38
C LYS A 438 10.34 0.05 -20.25
N ALA A 439 10.15 1.23 -19.63
CA ALA A 439 10.33 2.52 -20.31
C ALA A 439 11.81 2.86 -20.62
N LEU A 440 12.78 2.16 -19.99
CA LEU A 440 14.18 2.29 -20.36
C LEU A 440 14.46 1.66 -21.74
N PRO A 441 15.38 2.24 -22.53
CA PRO A 441 15.82 1.60 -23.78
C PRO A 441 16.35 0.19 -23.50
N TYR A 442 15.79 -0.79 -24.21
CA TYR A 442 16.22 -2.18 -24.08
C TYR A 442 17.16 -2.56 -25.24
N PRO A 443 18.29 -3.28 -25.00
CA PRO A 443 18.80 -3.72 -23.69
C PRO A 443 19.73 -2.71 -23.01
N ASP A 444 20.07 -1.60 -23.66
CA ASP A 444 21.16 -0.69 -23.25
C ASP A 444 20.89 0.00 -21.91
N GLY A 445 19.68 0.50 -21.68
CA GLY A 445 19.31 1.15 -20.44
C GLY A 445 19.35 0.20 -19.24
N PHE A 446 18.98 -1.06 -19.44
CA PHE A 446 19.09 -2.12 -18.43
C PHE A 446 20.55 -2.42 -18.11
N SER A 447 21.39 -2.56 -19.16
CA SER A 447 22.82 -2.84 -19.04
C SER A 447 23.56 -1.69 -18.32
N LEU A 448 23.19 -0.43 -18.61
CA LEU A 448 23.77 0.74 -17.96
C LEU A 448 23.40 0.80 -16.48
N PHE A 449 22.15 0.48 -16.13
CA PHE A 449 21.74 0.42 -14.72
C PHE A 449 22.48 -0.69 -13.96
N HIS A 450 22.61 -1.88 -14.54
CA HIS A 450 23.41 -2.97 -13.98
C HIS A 450 24.89 -2.57 -13.80
N ALA A 451 25.50 -1.95 -14.80
CA ALA A 451 26.88 -1.47 -14.73
C ALA A 451 27.09 -0.44 -13.60
N SER A 452 26.08 0.41 -13.34
CA SER A 452 26.13 1.36 -12.22
C SER A 452 26.15 0.66 -10.87
N ASN A 453 25.42 -0.44 -10.72
CA ASN A 453 25.41 -1.25 -9.50
C ASN A 453 26.71 -2.07 -9.33
N ILE A 454 27.28 -2.60 -10.40
CA ILE A 454 28.63 -3.21 -10.36
C ILE A 454 29.66 -2.19 -9.87
N TRP A 455 29.62 -0.98 -10.40
CA TRP A 455 30.49 0.11 -9.96
C TRP A 455 30.31 0.40 -8.46
N LEU A 456 29.05 0.46 -7.99
CA LEU A 456 28.75 0.69 -6.57
C LEU A 456 29.24 -0.48 -5.71
N GLY A 457 29.00 -1.72 -6.13
CA GLY A 457 29.50 -2.93 -5.44
C GLY A 457 31.02 -2.93 -5.30
N LYS A 458 31.77 -2.57 -6.37
CA LYS A 458 33.23 -2.38 -6.34
C LYS A 458 33.66 -1.31 -5.34
N ARG A 459 33.00 -0.14 -5.39
CA ARG A 459 33.28 0.99 -4.51
C ARG A 459 33.11 0.64 -3.04
N LEU A 460 32.06 -0.09 -2.70
CA LEU A 460 31.71 -0.45 -1.33
C LEU A 460 32.34 -1.76 -0.84
N GLY A 461 32.91 -2.55 -1.74
CA GLY A 461 33.43 -3.89 -1.44
C GLY A 461 32.32 -4.84 -1.00
N THR A 462 31.16 -4.80 -1.68
CA THR A 462 29.97 -5.56 -1.27
C THR A 462 29.32 -6.31 -2.44
N ALA A 463 28.55 -7.35 -2.10
CA ALA A 463 27.78 -8.11 -3.06
C ALA A 463 26.63 -7.27 -3.66
N VAL A 464 26.30 -7.59 -4.90
CA VAL A 464 25.13 -7.06 -5.62
C VAL A 464 24.20 -8.23 -5.94
N ALA A 465 22.92 -8.11 -5.61
CA ALA A 465 21.86 -8.99 -6.09
C ALA A 465 21.40 -8.50 -7.47
N PRO A 466 21.78 -9.18 -8.56
CA PRO A 466 21.76 -8.62 -9.91
C PRO A 466 20.42 -8.90 -10.63
N SER A 467 19.31 -8.40 -10.09
CA SER A 467 18.00 -8.70 -10.64
C SER A 467 17.87 -8.23 -12.08
N VAL A 468 18.38 -7.04 -12.41
CA VAL A 468 18.33 -6.50 -13.78
C VAL A 468 19.11 -7.38 -14.76
N HIS A 469 20.28 -7.86 -14.36
CA HIS A 469 21.08 -8.76 -15.20
C HIS A 469 20.39 -10.11 -15.41
N ALA A 470 19.76 -10.64 -14.37
CA ALA A 470 18.95 -11.86 -14.48
C ALA A 470 17.73 -11.64 -15.42
N TRP A 471 17.09 -10.49 -15.35
CA TRP A 471 15.99 -10.15 -16.25
C TRP A 471 16.46 -10.02 -17.71
N LEU A 472 17.62 -9.40 -17.97
CA LEU A 472 18.25 -9.36 -19.29
C LEU A 472 18.49 -10.77 -19.84
N LYS A 473 19.02 -11.67 -19.01
CA LYS A 473 19.24 -13.08 -19.42
C LYS A 473 17.92 -13.79 -19.73
N PHE A 474 16.88 -13.56 -18.93
CA PHE A 474 15.56 -14.13 -19.16
C PHE A 474 14.94 -13.62 -20.47
N PHE A 475 15.03 -12.33 -20.75
CA PHE A 475 14.46 -11.73 -21.95
C PHE A 475 15.22 -12.06 -23.23
N GLY A 476 16.55 -12.22 -23.17
CA GLY A 476 17.39 -12.38 -24.35
C GLY A 476 17.56 -11.08 -25.15
N ALA A 477 18.08 -11.16 -26.36
CA ALA A 477 18.46 -9.98 -27.17
C ALA A 477 17.28 -9.19 -27.72
N SER A 478 16.17 -9.86 -28.07
CA SER A 478 15.00 -9.24 -28.73
C SER A 478 13.71 -9.83 -28.20
N PRO A 479 13.27 -9.45 -27.00
CA PRO A 479 12.09 -10.02 -26.40
C PRO A 479 10.80 -9.52 -27.07
N THR A 480 9.81 -10.41 -27.14
CA THR A 480 8.44 -10.05 -27.54
C THR A 480 7.71 -9.37 -26.37
N GLU A 481 6.59 -8.70 -26.68
CA GLU A 481 5.69 -8.16 -25.64
C GLU A 481 5.19 -9.26 -24.69
N GLU A 482 4.91 -10.44 -25.20
CA GLU A 482 4.49 -11.58 -24.37
C GLU A 482 5.60 -11.99 -23.41
N ARG A 483 6.86 -12.02 -23.87
CA ARG A 483 8.01 -12.33 -23.02
C ARG A 483 8.19 -11.29 -21.92
N PHE A 484 7.98 -10.01 -22.19
CA PHE A 484 7.97 -8.96 -21.15
C PHE A 484 6.86 -9.19 -20.12
N ARG A 485 5.65 -9.55 -20.53
CA ARG A 485 4.52 -9.79 -19.62
C ARG A 485 4.74 -10.97 -18.67
N GLU A 486 5.66 -11.87 -18.96
CA GLU A 486 5.99 -12.93 -18.02
C GLU A 486 6.59 -12.39 -16.72
N LEU A 487 7.42 -11.34 -16.78
CA LEU A 487 8.04 -10.74 -15.59
C LEU A 487 7.42 -9.42 -15.16
N TYR A 488 6.79 -8.64 -16.07
CA TYR A 488 6.13 -7.38 -15.76
C TYR A 488 4.62 -7.52 -15.67
N ARG A 489 4.03 -6.96 -14.60
CA ARG A 489 2.59 -6.79 -14.44
C ARG A 489 2.08 -5.54 -15.17
N ASP A 490 2.81 -4.43 -15.12
CA ASP A 490 2.41 -3.11 -15.61
C ASP A 490 3.56 -2.31 -16.26
N GLY A 491 4.65 -2.98 -16.62
CA GLY A 491 5.85 -2.36 -17.20
C GLY A 491 6.83 -1.77 -16.18
N ILE A 492 6.48 -1.77 -14.90
CA ILE A 492 7.33 -1.35 -13.78
C ILE A 492 7.42 -2.46 -12.74
N HIS A 493 6.29 -2.93 -12.25
CA HIS A 493 6.22 -3.89 -11.16
C HIS A 493 6.28 -5.33 -11.66
N ALA A 494 6.91 -6.17 -10.87
CA ALA A 494 7.06 -7.58 -11.15
C ALA A 494 5.74 -8.36 -11.06
N THR A 495 5.59 -9.38 -11.89
CA THR A 495 4.67 -10.51 -11.66
C THR A 495 5.22 -11.39 -10.53
N ALA A 496 4.46 -12.40 -10.08
CA ALA A 496 4.96 -13.41 -9.15
C ALA A 496 6.24 -14.10 -9.68
N LYS A 497 6.31 -14.36 -10.99
CA LYS A 497 7.48 -14.95 -11.67
C LYS A 497 8.70 -14.01 -11.62
N GLY A 498 8.50 -12.71 -11.87
CA GLY A 498 9.56 -11.70 -11.78
C GLY A 498 10.06 -11.48 -10.34
N ALA A 499 9.15 -11.44 -9.36
CA ALA A 499 9.49 -11.33 -7.95
C ALA A 499 10.29 -12.55 -7.46
N TYR A 500 9.92 -13.75 -7.91
CA TYR A 500 10.64 -14.98 -7.59
C TYR A 500 12.06 -14.98 -8.16
N LEU A 501 12.25 -14.59 -9.42
CA LEU A 501 13.59 -14.45 -10.01
C LEU A 501 14.46 -13.47 -9.22
N THR A 502 13.89 -12.34 -8.81
CA THR A 502 14.55 -11.35 -7.96
C THR A 502 14.95 -11.96 -6.59
N ALA A 503 14.05 -12.72 -5.96
CA ALA A 503 14.32 -13.38 -4.69
C ALA A 503 15.44 -14.43 -4.81
N CYS A 504 15.53 -15.16 -5.92
CA CYS A 504 16.64 -16.07 -6.21
C CYS A 504 17.99 -15.33 -6.33
N CYS A 505 18.02 -14.14 -6.96
CA CYS A 505 19.23 -13.30 -7.01
C CYS A 505 19.65 -12.82 -5.61
N LEU A 506 18.69 -12.42 -4.79
CA LEU A 506 18.94 -12.00 -3.41
C LEU A 506 19.42 -13.16 -2.53
N TYR A 507 18.79 -14.33 -2.64
CA TYR A 507 19.25 -15.52 -1.96
C TYR A 507 20.73 -15.81 -2.29
N ALA A 508 21.08 -15.81 -3.58
CA ALA A 508 22.46 -16.02 -4.01
C ALA A 508 23.42 -14.96 -3.45
N ALA A 509 23.01 -13.68 -3.44
CA ALA A 509 23.85 -12.58 -2.91
C ALA A 509 24.02 -12.63 -1.38
N LEU A 510 23.04 -13.14 -0.65
CA LEU A 510 23.05 -13.23 0.81
C LEU A 510 23.80 -14.47 1.32
N THR A 511 23.75 -15.57 0.57
CA THR A 511 24.28 -16.87 1.02
C THR A 511 25.54 -17.30 0.26
N GLU A 512 25.80 -16.72 -0.91
CA GLU A 512 26.80 -17.16 -1.88
C GLU A 512 26.58 -18.60 -2.37
N LEU A 513 25.33 -19.09 -2.30
CA LEU A 513 24.92 -20.43 -2.71
C LEU A 513 23.92 -20.36 -3.89
N SER A 514 23.92 -21.44 -4.69
CA SER A 514 22.96 -21.58 -5.78
C SER A 514 21.54 -21.76 -5.25
N PRO A 515 20.53 -21.09 -5.82
CA PRO A 515 19.13 -21.35 -5.52
C PRO A 515 18.55 -22.57 -6.26
N GLU A 516 19.35 -23.27 -7.10
CA GLU A 516 18.86 -24.39 -7.90
C GLU A 516 18.29 -25.53 -7.05
N GLY A 517 17.09 -25.98 -7.41
CA GLY A 517 16.40 -27.06 -6.71
C GLY A 517 15.75 -26.67 -5.38
N LEU A 518 15.83 -25.39 -4.99
CA LEU A 518 15.16 -24.90 -3.79
C LEU A 518 13.65 -24.68 -4.01
N TRP A 519 12.98 -24.34 -2.92
CA TRP A 519 11.54 -24.06 -2.91
C TRP A 519 11.12 -23.08 -4.02
N HIS A 520 9.93 -23.26 -4.54
CA HIS A 520 9.25 -22.35 -5.45
C HIS A 520 7.74 -22.22 -5.09
N PRO A 521 7.07 -21.13 -5.49
CA PRO A 521 5.63 -21.00 -5.30
C PRO A 521 4.87 -22.18 -5.88
N PRO A 522 3.85 -22.74 -5.17
CA PRO A 522 3.14 -23.94 -5.62
C PRO A 522 2.46 -23.79 -6.99
N GLU A 523 2.08 -22.57 -7.36
CA GLU A 523 1.45 -22.24 -8.63
C GLU A 523 2.46 -22.15 -9.80
N MET A 524 3.76 -22.15 -9.53
CA MET A 524 4.82 -22.12 -10.56
C MET A 524 5.21 -23.53 -10.94
N ARG A 525 5.33 -23.81 -12.24
CA ARG A 525 5.81 -25.10 -12.72
C ARG A 525 7.28 -25.30 -12.32
N VAL A 526 7.65 -26.52 -11.99
CA VAL A 526 9.01 -26.90 -11.56
C VAL A 526 10.08 -26.48 -12.60
N GLU A 527 9.78 -26.69 -13.90
CA GLU A 527 10.70 -26.36 -14.99
C GLU A 527 10.93 -24.84 -15.09
N ASP A 528 9.87 -24.04 -14.91
CA ASP A 528 9.96 -22.57 -14.89
C ASP A 528 10.78 -22.11 -13.70
N ALA A 529 10.55 -22.69 -12.52
CA ALA A 529 11.28 -22.37 -11.32
C ALA A 529 12.79 -22.69 -11.47
N LEU A 530 13.11 -23.87 -11.96
CA LEU A 530 14.51 -24.29 -12.19
C LEU A 530 15.22 -23.37 -13.16
N LEU A 531 14.56 -22.99 -14.27
CA LEU A 531 15.11 -22.03 -15.24
C LEU A 531 15.43 -20.68 -14.58
N LEU A 532 14.52 -20.16 -13.75
CA LEU A 532 14.73 -18.88 -13.07
C LEU A 532 15.86 -18.96 -12.03
N GLN A 533 15.95 -20.05 -11.30
CA GLN A 533 17.02 -20.31 -10.34
C GLN A 533 18.39 -20.36 -11.03
N GLN A 534 18.49 -21.06 -12.17
CA GLN A 534 19.73 -21.13 -12.97
C GLN A 534 20.14 -19.77 -13.53
N ILE A 535 19.17 -19.00 -14.06
CA ILE A 535 19.41 -17.64 -14.53
C ILE A 535 19.91 -16.74 -13.38
N ALA A 536 19.30 -16.82 -12.21
CA ALA A 536 19.71 -16.03 -11.04
C ALA A 536 21.14 -16.36 -10.60
N TRP A 537 21.47 -17.65 -10.52
CA TRP A 537 22.82 -18.09 -10.16
C TRP A 537 23.88 -17.65 -11.16
N LEU A 538 23.60 -17.81 -12.45
CA LEU A 538 24.50 -17.36 -13.51
C LEU A 538 24.72 -15.84 -13.46
N ALA A 539 23.64 -15.07 -13.35
CA ALA A 539 23.71 -13.62 -13.24
C ALA A 539 24.50 -13.17 -12.01
N PHE A 540 24.30 -13.81 -10.86
CA PHE A 540 25.05 -13.54 -9.64
C PHE A 540 26.54 -13.85 -9.82
N SER A 541 26.88 -15.03 -10.35
CA SER A 541 28.26 -15.45 -10.54
C SER A 541 29.04 -14.52 -11.45
N GLU A 542 28.45 -14.11 -12.59
CA GLU A 542 29.06 -13.15 -13.52
C GLU A 542 29.22 -11.76 -12.87
N THR A 543 28.23 -11.32 -12.11
CA THR A 543 28.28 -10.02 -11.42
C THR A 543 29.38 -10.00 -10.35
N GLN A 544 29.51 -11.06 -9.55
CA GLN A 544 30.57 -11.16 -8.56
C GLN A 544 31.97 -11.22 -9.22
N GLN A 545 32.13 -11.96 -10.30
CA GLN A 545 33.38 -11.95 -11.08
C GLN A 545 33.69 -10.53 -11.58
N ALA A 546 32.71 -9.81 -12.10
CA ALA A 546 32.87 -8.42 -12.55
C ALA A 546 33.26 -7.48 -11.39
N ILE A 547 32.68 -7.66 -10.20
CA ILE A 547 33.04 -6.88 -9.00
C ILE A 547 34.46 -7.16 -8.55
N LEU A 548 34.87 -8.44 -8.53
CA LEU A 548 36.20 -8.87 -8.07
C LEU A 548 37.29 -8.65 -9.11
N ALA A 549 36.93 -8.52 -10.39
CA ALA A 549 37.94 -8.25 -11.42
C ALA A 549 38.67 -6.94 -11.11
N THR A 550 39.93 -7.08 -10.70
CA THR A 550 40.85 -5.96 -10.56
C THR A 550 40.96 -5.27 -11.92
N VAL A 551 40.71 -3.97 -11.97
CA VAL A 551 41.14 -3.18 -13.12
C VAL A 551 42.64 -3.31 -13.21
N ARG A 552 43.13 -4.20 -14.06
CA ARG A 552 44.52 -4.10 -14.55
C ARG A 552 44.51 -2.79 -15.36
N VAL A 553 44.91 -1.70 -14.71
CA VAL A 553 45.27 -0.48 -15.44
C VAL A 553 46.42 -0.87 -16.35
N PRO A 554 46.33 -0.69 -17.67
CA PRO A 554 47.40 -0.95 -18.61
C PRO A 554 48.60 -0.04 -18.35
#